data_ad8c157e4fffd0749e9dd1e531c4aca6
#
_entry.id   ad8c157e4fffd0749e9dd1e531c4aca6
#
_cell.length_a   1.000
_cell.length_b   1.000
_cell.length_c   1.000
_cell.angle_alpha   90.00
_cell.angle_beta   90.00
_cell.angle_gamma   90.00
#
_symmetry.space_group_name_H-M   'P 1'
#
loop_
_entity.id
_entity.type
_entity.pdbx_description
1 polymer ?
#
loop_
_entity_poly.entity_id
_entity_poly.type
_entity_poly.pdbx_seq_one_letter_code
_entity_poly.pdbx_strand_id
1 'polypeptide(L)'
;MLPKAEAAYFAIADISGYTNFLAAVELEHAQDIIADFMDTMVKGLRPPFRLAKFEGDAAFVYTTDEKIDGSLLQDAIEGAYFKFRRRLRNVRQASACECQACVAMGDLDFKFVVHHGEMVKQKMGGREELAGRDVILVHRLLKNNVSEKIGGRAYALYSDAAIRAMGVDPLAQGLIAHHETIDIIGDVMLWARDLDAAWRQEDARIRNEVTRGDACATFEFDIAAPRQTVWEHLTVPGQWQKWWDADNIIEDSGKARRGVGTRNHCMHGKATNIEETLDWRPVDYLTVSIALPVPGAPRIVVTRALLDGPNGTTRLELRIARPKPKDKAFVEGAAAKYGERMNQAIADLRSMVEGKQAASSAVEEPALKLSTGRFLTEPVKSGAPR
;
A
#
# COMPACT_ATOMS: atom_id res chain seq x y z
N MET A 1 -13.61 -15.24 31.30
CA MET A 1 -13.16 -16.05 30.15
C MET A 1 -11.70 -15.70 29.92
N LEU A 2 -10.81 -16.66 29.76
CA LEU A 2 -9.41 -16.38 29.43
C LEU A 2 -9.35 -15.85 27.99
N PRO A 3 -8.44 -14.87 27.69
CA PRO A 3 -8.25 -14.39 26.33
C PRO A 3 -7.86 -15.55 25.41
N LYS A 4 -8.47 -15.62 24.22
CA LYS A 4 -8.13 -16.63 23.22
C LYS A 4 -6.93 -16.16 22.40
N ALA A 5 -5.97 -17.05 22.15
CA ALA A 5 -4.88 -16.78 21.24
C ALA A 5 -5.42 -16.68 19.80
N GLU A 6 -4.95 -15.67 19.05
CA GLU A 6 -5.26 -15.42 17.66
C GLU A 6 -3.96 -15.30 16.86
N ALA A 7 -3.89 -15.91 15.69
CA ALA A 7 -2.79 -15.70 14.76
C ALA A 7 -2.93 -14.31 14.09
N ALA A 8 -1.80 -13.65 13.89
CA ALA A 8 -1.80 -12.32 13.28
C ALA A 8 -0.48 -12.05 12.55
N TYR A 9 -0.56 -11.20 11.53
CA TYR A 9 0.62 -10.47 11.04
C TYR A 9 0.75 -9.19 11.85
N PHE A 10 1.94 -8.96 12.35
CA PHE A 10 2.36 -7.74 13.02
C PHE A 10 3.26 -6.95 12.08
N ALA A 11 3.11 -5.63 12.05
CA ALA A 11 4.08 -4.77 11.42
C ALA A 11 4.36 -3.56 12.31
N ILE A 12 5.62 -3.15 12.36
CA ILE A 12 6.03 -1.90 13.00
C ILE A 12 6.64 -1.04 11.91
N ALA A 13 6.08 0.15 11.70
CA ALA A 13 6.64 1.20 10.85
C ALA A 13 7.33 2.22 11.74
N ASP A 14 8.64 2.34 11.65
CA ASP A 14 9.49 3.15 12.54
C ASP A 14 10.29 4.17 11.73
N ILE A 15 10.36 5.42 12.23
CA ILE A 15 11.08 6.50 11.53
C ILE A 15 12.58 6.35 11.73
N SER A 16 13.28 6.05 10.67
CA SER A 16 14.74 6.06 10.65
C SER A 16 15.28 7.49 10.70
N GLY A 17 16.22 7.75 11.61
CA GLY A 17 16.82 9.08 11.79
C GLY A 17 16.09 9.99 12.77
N TYR A 18 14.98 9.54 13.39
CA TYR A 18 14.16 10.34 14.30
C TYR A 18 14.94 11.00 15.45
N THR A 19 15.72 10.23 16.19
CA THR A 19 16.47 10.76 17.35
C THR A 19 17.44 11.87 16.95
N ASN A 20 18.17 11.69 15.85
CA ASN A 20 19.09 12.70 15.34
C ASN A 20 18.33 13.93 14.83
N PHE A 21 17.19 13.72 14.18
CA PHE A 21 16.33 14.80 13.71
C PHE A 21 15.85 15.65 14.88
N LEU A 22 15.22 15.06 15.91
CA LEU A 22 14.72 15.81 17.07
C LEU A 22 15.81 16.52 17.87
N ALA A 23 17.02 15.96 17.92
CA ALA A 23 18.13 16.57 18.63
C ALA A 23 18.71 17.82 17.93
N ALA A 24 18.42 17.99 16.63
CA ALA A 24 19.04 19.02 15.79
C ALA A 24 18.08 20.14 15.36
N VAL A 25 16.77 20.07 15.70
CA VAL A 25 15.77 20.97 15.13
C VAL A 25 14.82 21.56 16.17
N GLU A 26 14.08 22.59 15.77
CA GLU A 26 13.05 23.22 16.58
C GLU A 26 11.86 22.29 16.79
N LEU A 27 11.46 22.10 18.05
CA LEU A 27 10.50 21.08 18.45
C LEU A 27 9.10 21.28 17.84
N GLU A 28 8.64 22.52 17.71
CA GLU A 28 7.29 22.84 17.21
C GLU A 28 7.09 22.35 15.77
N HIS A 29 7.99 22.71 14.85
CA HIS A 29 7.92 22.26 13.46
C HIS A 29 8.25 20.77 13.31
N ALA A 30 9.14 20.23 14.14
CA ALA A 30 9.47 18.83 14.14
C ALA A 30 8.25 17.95 14.41
N GLN A 31 7.41 18.32 15.39
CA GLN A 31 6.21 17.57 15.75
C GLN A 31 5.18 17.54 14.60
N ASP A 32 4.97 18.67 13.93
CA ASP A 32 4.05 18.74 12.79
C ASP A 32 4.51 17.86 11.62
N ILE A 33 5.82 17.86 11.31
CA ILE A 33 6.42 17.03 10.26
C ILE A 33 6.26 15.54 10.60
N ILE A 34 6.59 15.15 11.83
CA ILE A 34 6.48 13.76 12.29
C ILE A 34 5.02 13.29 12.27
N ALA A 35 4.10 14.12 12.77
CA ALA A 35 2.68 13.80 12.77
C ALA A 35 2.12 13.60 11.36
N ASP A 36 2.49 14.46 10.40
CA ASP A 36 2.08 14.34 8.99
C ASP A 36 2.62 13.06 8.33
N PHE A 37 3.89 12.71 8.60
CA PHE A 37 4.51 11.52 8.04
C PHE A 37 3.95 10.23 8.65
N MET A 38 3.72 10.20 9.97
CA MET A 38 3.11 9.07 10.66
C MET A 38 1.66 8.86 10.22
N ASP A 39 0.87 9.93 10.06
CA ASP A 39 -0.49 9.87 9.55
C ASP A 39 -0.52 9.34 8.10
N THR A 40 0.36 9.84 7.24
CA THR A 40 0.52 9.36 5.85
C THR A 40 0.85 7.87 5.83
N MET A 41 1.75 7.42 6.71
CA MET A 41 2.17 6.03 6.81
C MET A 41 1.04 5.12 7.28
N VAL A 42 0.37 5.47 8.39
CA VAL A 42 -0.75 4.68 8.93
C VAL A 42 -1.91 4.60 7.94
N LYS A 43 -2.27 5.71 7.27
CA LYS A 43 -3.27 5.70 6.20
C LYS A 43 -2.85 4.85 5.00
N GLY A 44 -1.57 4.76 4.71
CA GLY A 44 -1.02 3.90 3.66
C GLY A 44 -1.12 2.41 3.98
N LEU A 45 -0.98 2.04 5.25
CA LEU A 45 -1.06 0.65 5.72
C LEU A 45 -2.50 0.15 5.92
N ARG A 46 -3.48 1.03 5.97
CA ARG A 46 -4.90 0.71 6.21
C ARG A 46 -5.76 0.76 4.94
N PRO A 47 -6.51 -0.32 4.62
CA PRO A 47 -6.30 -1.69 5.07
C PRO A 47 -5.03 -2.30 4.46
N PRO A 48 -4.58 -3.49 4.78
CA PRO A 48 -5.25 -4.52 5.61
C PRO A 48 -4.96 -4.40 7.10
N PHE A 49 -3.96 -3.58 7.47
CA PHE A 49 -3.57 -3.46 8.87
C PHE A 49 -4.52 -2.56 9.67
N ARG A 50 -4.61 -2.84 10.98
CA ARG A 50 -5.25 -2.01 12.00
C ARG A 50 -4.16 -1.43 12.89
N LEU A 51 -4.30 -0.17 13.27
CA LEU A 51 -3.40 0.44 14.25
C LEU A 51 -3.69 -0.14 15.64
N ALA A 52 -2.68 -0.72 16.26
CA ALA A 52 -2.73 -1.11 17.67
C ALA A 52 -2.42 0.12 18.54
N LYS A 53 -1.28 0.75 18.31
CA LYS A 53 -0.83 1.93 19.06
C LYS A 53 0.33 2.64 18.35
N PHE A 54 0.60 3.88 18.78
CA PHE A 54 1.85 4.54 18.52
C PHE A 54 2.83 4.31 19.68
N GLU A 55 4.11 4.16 19.37
CA GLU A 55 5.21 3.96 20.31
C GLU A 55 6.34 4.94 20.01
N GLY A 56 6.16 6.18 20.43
CA GLY A 56 7.05 7.28 20.06
C GLY A 56 6.95 7.59 18.56
N ASP A 57 8.03 7.32 17.83
CA ASP A 57 8.18 7.49 16.39
C ASP A 57 7.81 6.23 15.58
N ALA A 58 7.21 5.24 16.21
CA ALA A 58 6.77 4.02 15.57
C ALA A 58 5.27 3.84 15.62
N ALA A 59 4.69 3.27 14.55
CA ALA A 59 3.33 2.77 14.50
C ALA A 59 3.33 1.23 14.55
N PHE A 60 2.75 0.68 15.60
CA PHE A 60 2.50 -0.76 15.71
C PHE A 60 1.13 -1.07 15.11
N VAL A 61 1.11 -1.88 14.06
CA VAL A 61 -0.10 -2.29 13.35
C VAL A 61 -0.18 -3.81 13.24
N TYR A 62 -1.39 -4.34 13.09
CA TYR A 62 -1.61 -5.77 12.96
C TYR A 62 -2.80 -6.11 12.06
N THR A 63 -2.86 -7.35 11.57
CA THR A 63 -4.04 -7.92 10.92
C THR A 63 -4.22 -9.38 11.32
N THR A 64 -5.45 -9.77 11.63
CA THR A 64 -5.84 -11.15 11.97
C THR A 64 -6.44 -11.89 10.77
N ASP A 65 -6.37 -11.32 9.57
CA ASP A 65 -6.81 -12.00 8.35
C ASP A 65 -5.77 -13.05 7.94
N GLU A 66 -5.99 -14.29 8.38
CA GLU A 66 -5.12 -15.44 8.06
C GLU A 66 -5.11 -15.80 6.58
N LYS A 67 -6.05 -15.29 5.79
CA LYS A 67 -6.18 -15.58 4.35
C LYS A 67 -5.64 -14.45 3.48
N ILE A 68 -4.97 -13.46 4.08
CA ILE A 68 -4.41 -12.36 3.31
C ILE A 68 -3.37 -12.86 2.32
N ASP A 69 -3.49 -12.40 1.09
CA ASP A 69 -2.51 -12.69 0.04
C ASP A 69 -1.16 -12.04 0.36
N GLY A 70 -0.08 -12.81 0.29
CA GLY A 70 1.27 -12.34 0.66
C GLY A 70 1.78 -11.21 -0.24
N SER A 71 1.41 -11.19 -1.53
CA SER A 71 1.75 -10.08 -2.44
C SER A 71 1.02 -8.80 -2.05
N LEU A 72 -0.25 -8.89 -1.63
CA LEU A 72 -1.02 -7.76 -1.15
C LEU A 72 -0.40 -7.13 0.11
N LEU A 73 0.12 -7.96 1.01
CA LEU A 73 0.78 -7.49 2.24
C LEU A 73 2.05 -6.70 1.91
N GLN A 74 2.84 -7.19 0.94
CA GLN A 74 4.02 -6.47 0.43
C GLN A 74 3.62 -5.18 -0.30
N ASP A 75 2.56 -5.22 -1.11
CA ASP A 75 2.03 -4.05 -1.82
C ASP A 75 1.59 -2.97 -0.84
N ALA A 76 0.95 -3.33 0.29
CA ALA A 76 0.54 -2.39 1.32
C ALA A 76 1.75 -1.68 1.96
N ILE A 77 2.82 -2.42 2.27
CA ILE A 77 4.05 -1.87 2.87
C ILE A 77 4.79 -0.97 1.87
N GLU A 78 5.07 -1.45 0.65
CA GLU A 78 5.73 -0.65 -0.38
C GLU A 78 4.88 0.56 -0.78
N GLY A 79 3.58 0.39 -0.94
CA GLY A 79 2.65 1.47 -1.27
C GLY A 79 2.61 2.56 -0.19
N ALA A 80 2.64 2.18 1.09
CA ALA A 80 2.73 3.13 2.20
C ALA A 80 4.06 3.89 2.18
N TYR A 81 5.18 3.17 1.95
CA TYR A 81 6.48 3.81 1.81
C TYR A 81 6.55 4.77 0.62
N PHE A 82 6.02 4.39 -0.55
CA PHE A 82 6.00 5.25 -1.72
C PHE A 82 5.12 6.49 -1.53
N LYS A 83 4.00 6.39 -0.79
CA LYS A 83 3.19 7.55 -0.39
C LYS A 83 3.99 8.51 0.49
N PHE A 84 4.73 7.98 1.47
CA PHE A 84 5.62 8.77 2.29
C PHE A 84 6.68 9.51 1.45
N ARG A 85 7.37 8.83 0.54
CA ARG A 85 8.40 9.44 -0.32
C ARG A 85 7.83 10.54 -1.23
N ARG A 86 6.62 10.34 -1.77
CA ARG A 86 5.91 11.38 -2.53
C ARG A 86 5.54 12.56 -1.63
N ARG A 87 5.02 12.29 -0.41
CA ARG A 87 4.67 13.33 0.55
C ARG A 87 5.89 14.15 0.96
N LEU A 88 6.98 13.50 1.31
CA LEU A 88 8.26 14.13 1.65
C LEU A 88 8.73 15.06 0.52
N ARG A 89 8.73 14.58 -0.73
CA ARG A 89 9.08 15.38 -1.91
C ARG A 89 8.18 16.60 -2.05
N ASN A 90 6.87 16.43 -1.94
CA ASN A 90 5.89 17.50 -2.10
C ASN A 90 6.04 18.56 -1.00
N VAL A 91 6.23 18.16 0.25
CA VAL A 91 6.46 19.09 1.37
C VAL A 91 7.73 19.90 1.13
N ARG A 92 8.84 19.25 0.76
CA ARG A 92 10.09 19.94 0.45
C ARG A 92 9.98 20.92 -0.71
N GLN A 93 9.22 20.60 -1.75
CA GLN A 93 9.00 21.48 -2.91
C GLN A 93 8.08 22.65 -2.58
N ALA A 94 7.09 22.46 -1.71
CA ALA A 94 6.11 23.48 -1.35
C ALA A 94 6.56 24.37 -0.18
N SER A 95 7.54 23.92 0.63
CA SER A 95 8.01 24.66 1.80
C SER A 95 8.91 25.81 1.38
N ALA A 96 8.52 27.04 1.76
CA ALA A 96 9.37 28.22 1.73
C ALA A 96 10.09 28.46 3.09
N CYS A 97 9.91 27.57 4.06
CA CYS A 97 10.51 27.64 5.39
C CYS A 97 11.96 27.12 5.35
N GLU A 98 12.89 27.93 5.88
CA GLU A 98 14.32 27.61 5.96
C GLU A 98 14.75 27.17 7.38
N CYS A 99 13.80 26.87 8.29
CA CYS A 99 14.15 26.38 9.63
C CYS A 99 14.86 25.02 9.57
N GLN A 100 15.59 24.68 10.62
CA GLN A 100 16.39 23.44 10.66
C GLN A 100 15.52 22.19 10.45
N ALA A 101 14.30 22.16 10.99
CA ALA A 101 13.38 21.05 10.81
C ALA A 101 12.97 20.83 9.34
N CYS A 102 12.63 21.92 8.62
CA CYS A 102 12.27 21.84 7.20
C CYS A 102 13.46 21.44 6.31
N VAL A 103 14.67 21.85 6.67
CA VAL A 103 15.88 21.44 5.95
C VAL A 103 16.22 19.97 6.21
N ALA A 104 16.21 19.55 7.48
CA ALA A 104 16.63 18.21 7.91
C ALA A 104 15.58 17.11 7.68
N MET A 105 14.31 17.44 7.34
CA MET A 105 13.28 16.43 7.12
C MET A 105 13.65 15.43 6.00
N GLY A 106 14.54 15.83 5.08
CA GLY A 106 15.02 14.96 4.01
C GLY A 106 15.86 13.77 4.48
N ASP A 107 16.35 13.81 5.72
CA ASP A 107 17.14 12.74 6.34
C ASP A 107 16.27 11.70 7.05
N LEU A 108 14.96 11.96 7.15
CA LEU A 108 14.01 11.00 7.69
C LEU A 108 13.65 9.96 6.64
N ASP A 109 13.53 8.72 7.10
CA ASP A 109 13.09 7.61 6.28
C ASP A 109 12.26 6.63 7.12
N PHE A 110 11.73 5.57 6.52
CA PHE A 110 10.97 4.54 7.24
C PHE A 110 11.59 3.16 7.09
N LYS A 111 11.61 2.43 8.19
CA LYS A 111 11.87 1.00 8.22
C LYS A 111 10.64 0.26 8.73
N PHE A 112 10.44 -0.94 8.22
CA PHE A 112 9.35 -1.82 8.60
C PHE A 112 9.90 -3.13 9.12
N VAL A 113 9.29 -3.66 10.15
CA VAL A 113 9.52 -5.03 10.62
C VAL A 113 8.21 -5.77 10.60
N VAL A 114 8.18 -6.93 9.95
CA VAL A 114 6.97 -7.75 9.77
C VAL A 114 7.20 -9.14 10.35
N HIS A 115 6.29 -9.57 11.19
CA HIS A 115 6.30 -10.90 11.80
C HIS A 115 4.91 -11.53 11.77
N HIS A 116 4.84 -12.85 11.72
CA HIS A 116 3.60 -13.61 11.87
C HIS A 116 3.73 -14.53 13.07
N GLY A 117 2.72 -14.50 13.95
CA GLY A 117 2.71 -15.30 15.16
C GLY A 117 1.41 -15.14 15.94
N GLU A 118 1.41 -15.57 17.19
CA GLU A 118 0.23 -15.57 18.04
C GLU A 118 0.21 -14.38 19.01
N MET A 119 -0.99 -13.89 19.27
CA MET A 119 -1.26 -12.84 20.26
C MET A 119 -2.52 -13.14 21.06
N VAL A 120 -2.64 -12.48 22.19
CA VAL A 120 -3.90 -12.31 22.92
C VAL A 120 -4.23 -10.83 23.05
N LYS A 121 -5.52 -10.50 22.94
CA LYS A 121 -6.04 -9.16 23.26
C LYS A 121 -6.44 -9.11 24.70
N GLN A 122 -5.91 -8.16 25.45
CA GLN A 122 -6.24 -7.97 26.86
C GLN A 122 -6.52 -6.50 27.15
N LYS A 123 -7.44 -6.26 28.09
CA LYS A 123 -7.72 -4.87 28.55
C LYS A 123 -6.79 -4.52 29.70
N MET A 124 -6.01 -3.47 29.54
CA MET A 124 -5.13 -2.92 30.55
C MET A 124 -5.34 -1.40 30.66
N GLY A 125 -5.65 -0.89 31.83
CA GLY A 125 -5.91 0.54 32.02
C GLY A 125 -7.04 1.11 31.16
N GLY A 126 -8.04 0.31 30.80
CA GLY A 126 -9.16 0.70 29.94
C GLY A 126 -8.87 0.67 28.43
N ARG A 127 -7.65 0.28 28.01
CA ARG A 127 -7.24 0.15 26.61
C ARG A 127 -7.04 -1.30 26.23
N GLU A 128 -7.28 -1.65 24.97
CA GLU A 128 -6.93 -2.94 24.42
C GLU A 128 -5.44 -2.96 24.10
N GLU A 129 -4.73 -3.95 24.64
CA GLU A 129 -3.31 -4.20 24.41
C GLU A 129 -3.12 -5.57 23.81
N LEU A 130 -2.16 -5.68 22.87
CA LEU A 130 -1.74 -6.94 22.30
C LEU A 130 -0.59 -7.50 23.13
N ALA A 131 -0.68 -8.76 23.52
CA ALA A 131 0.34 -9.43 24.32
C ALA A 131 0.65 -10.82 23.77
N GLY A 132 1.90 -11.25 23.94
CA GLY A 132 2.37 -12.56 23.52
C GLY A 132 3.86 -12.56 23.23
N ARG A 133 4.42 -13.77 23.10
CA ARG A 133 5.85 -13.94 22.77
C ARG A 133 6.18 -13.30 21.42
N ASP A 134 5.31 -13.46 20.44
CA ASP A 134 5.52 -12.98 19.08
C ASP A 134 5.36 -11.45 18.98
N VAL A 135 4.52 -10.86 19.85
CA VAL A 135 4.45 -9.40 20.03
C VAL A 135 5.78 -8.86 20.58
N ILE A 136 6.39 -9.55 21.56
CA ILE A 136 7.72 -9.17 22.06
C ILE A 136 8.78 -9.33 20.97
N LEU A 137 8.71 -10.40 20.19
CA LEU A 137 9.68 -10.68 19.12
C LEU A 137 9.67 -9.57 18.06
N VAL A 138 8.51 -9.16 17.55
CA VAL A 138 8.45 -8.11 16.50
C VAL A 138 9.08 -6.79 16.98
N HIS A 139 8.91 -6.42 18.25
CA HIS A 139 9.56 -5.23 18.83
C HIS A 139 11.09 -5.40 18.97
N ARG A 140 11.55 -6.60 19.30
CA ARG A 140 12.99 -6.85 19.37
C ARG A 140 13.67 -6.84 18.01
N LEU A 141 12.96 -7.26 16.96
CA LEU A 141 13.43 -7.20 15.57
C LEU A 141 13.69 -5.78 15.06
N LEU A 142 13.18 -4.73 15.72
CA LEU A 142 13.53 -3.35 15.41
C LEU A 142 15.02 -3.02 15.67
N LYS A 143 15.63 -3.75 16.62
CA LYS A 143 17.06 -3.65 16.92
C LYS A 143 17.81 -4.69 16.08
N ASN A 144 18.13 -4.33 14.85
CA ASN A 144 18.82 -5.18 13.89
C ASN A 144 19.92 -4.37 13.17
N ASN A 145 20.83 -5.07 12.51
CA ASN A 145 21.92 -4.47 11.74
C ASN A 145 21.78 -4.63 10.22
N VAL A 146 20.58 -4.93 9.72
CA VAL A 146 20.31 -5.15 8.30
C VAL A 146 20.66 -3.94 7.43
N SER A 147 20.60 -2.73 7.99
CA SER A 147 20.99 -1.49 7.30
C SER A 147 22.45 -1.50 6.82
N GLU A 148 23.36 -2.15 7.56
CA GLU A 148 24.76 -2.31 7.16
C GLU A 148 24.88 -3.18 5.90
N LYS A 149 24.03 -4.20 5.78
CA LYS A 149 24.02 -5.12 4.66
C LYS A 149 23.39 -4.53 3.41
N ILE A 150 22.32 -3.74 3.56
CA ILE A 150 21.62 -3.10 2.43
C ILE A 150 22.30 -1.79 2.02
N GLY A 151 23.12 -1.19 2.90
CA GLY A 151 23.73 0.13 2.66
C GLY A 151 22.73 1.29 2.73
N GLY A 152 21.57 1.10 3.40
CA GLY A 152 20.49 2.09 3.46
C GLY A 152 19.68 2.00 4.74
N ARG A 153 18.88 3.03 5.03
CA ARG A 153 18.05 3.13 6.24
C ARG A 153 16.58 2.75 6.00
N ALA A 154 16.15 2.63 4.74
CA ALA A 154 14.79 2.31 4.35
C ALA A 154 14.68 0.84 3.94
N TYR A 155 13.99 0.04 4.72
CA TYR A 155 13.82 -1.38 4.44
C TYR A 155 12.52 -1.93 5.01
N ALA A 156 12.05 -3.05 4.43
CA ALA A 156 11.07 -3.92 5.04
C ALA A 156 11.78 -5.24 5.41
N LEU A 157 11.75 -5.60 6.70
CA LEU A 157 12.36 -6.79 7.25
C LEU A 157 11.28 -7.78 7.66
N TYR A 158 11.24 -8.92 7.01
CA TYR A 158 10.26 -9.98 7.24
C TYR A 158 10.91 -11.11 8.03
N SER A 159 10.29 -11.56 9.11
CA SER A 159 10.69 -12.82 9.74
C SER A 159 10.40 -13.99 8.81
N ASP A 160 11.16 -15.08 8.97
CA ASP A 160 10.93 -16.30 8.21
C ASP A 160 9.51 -16.89 8.48
N ALA A 161 8.99 -16.69 9.69
CA ALA A 161 7.60 -17.03 10.02
C ALA A 161 6.58 -16.22 9.18
N ALA A 162 6.82 -14.92 8.97
CA ALA A 162 5.98 -14.11 8.09
C ALA A 162 6.06 -14.58 6.64
N ILE A 163 7.25 -14.84 6.12
CA ILE A 163 7.47 -15.32 4.74
C ILE A 163 6.73 -16.65 4.51
N ARG A 164 6.84 -17.60 5.44
CA ARG A 164 6.13 -18.89 5.34
C ARG A 164 4.61 -18.70 5.36
N ALA A 165 4.10 -17.87 6.26
CA ALA A 165 2.67 -17.61 6.36
C ALA A 165 2.13 -16.87 5.11
N MET A 166 2.93 -16.00 4.51
CA MET A 166 2.62 -15.33 3.24
C MET A 166 2.64 -16.26 2.02
N GLY A 167 3.25 -17.44 2.14
CA GLY A 167 3.35 -18.40 1.03
C GLY A 167 4.21 -17.92 -0.13
N VAL A 168 5.18 -17.03 0.10
CA VAL A 168 6.03 -16.44 -0.93
C VAL A 168 7.42 -17.08 -0.95
N ASP A 169 8.04 -17.13 -2.14
CA ASP A 169 9.45 -17.50 -2.29
C ASP A 169 10.31 -16.23 -2.17
N PRO A 170 11.07 -16.06 -1.08
CA PRO A 170 11.80 -14.84 -0.83
C PRO A 170 12.91 -14.58 -1.85
N LEU A 171 13.57 -15.61 -2.34
CA LEU A 171 14.65 -15.47 -3.32
C LEU A 171 14.10 -15.12 -4.71
N ALA A 172 13.00 -15.75 -5.12
CA ALA A 172 12.34 -15.41 -6.38
C ALA A 172 11.81 -13.98 -6.41
N GLN A 173 11.52 -13.41 -5.21
CA GLN A 173 11.08 -12.02 -5.06
C GLN A 173 12.24 -11.02 -4.82
N GLY A 174 13.49 -11.49 -4.85
CA GLY A 174 14.68 -10.66 -4.69
C GLY A 174 14.86 -10.13 -3.26
N LEU A 175 14.34 -10.83 -2.25
CA LEU A 175 14.60 -10.50 -0.87
C LEU A 175 16.01 -10.95 -0.46
N ILE A 176 16.64 -10.18 0.40
CA ILE A 176 18.02 -10.41 0.88
C ILE A 176 17.93 -11.18 2.19
N ALA A 177 18.56 -12.36 2.23
CA ALA A 177 18.67 -13.16 3.45
C ALA A 177 19.50 -12.43 4.52
N HIS A 178 19.04 -12.44 5.76
CA HIS A 178 19.71 -11.82 6.90
C HIS A 178 19.53 -12.66 8.16
N HIS A 179 20.53 -12.74 8.99
CA HIS A 179 20.51 -13.47 10.25
C HIS A 179 20.75 -12.49 11.39
N GLU A 180 19.93 -12.59 12.44
CA GLU A 180 20.12 -11.87 13.69
C GLU A 180 20.14 -12.84 14.86
N THR A 181 21.01 -12.58 15.83
CA THR A 181 20.98 -13.26 17.13
C THR A 181 20.31 -12.35 18.14
N ILE A 182 19.14 -12.74 18.61
CA ILE A 182 18.33 -11.95 19.56
C ILE A 182 18.45 -12.55 20.94
N ASP A 183 18.81 -11.75 21.93
CA ASP A 183 18.90 -12.16 23.33
C ASP A 183 17.64 -12.90 23.79
N ILE A 184 17.80 -14.04 24.45
CA ILE A 184 16.74 -14.90 24.98
C ILE A 184 15.99 -15.71 23.90
N ILE A 185 15.98 -15.25 22.63
CA ILE A 185 15.23 -15.89 21.53
C ILE A 185 16.14 -16.79 20.70
N GLY A 186 17.41 -16.40 20.54
CA GLY A 186 18.43 -17.11 19.72
C GLY A 186 18.46 -16.57 18.28
N ASP A 187 18.95 -17.42 17.38
CA ASP A 187 19.15 -17.05 15.98
C ASP A 187 17.82 -17.00 15.22
N VAL A 188 17.61 -15.92 14.50
CA VAL A 188 16.39 -15.66 13.70
C VAL A 188 16.78 -15.41 12.25
N MET A 189 16.17 -16.18 11.36
CA MET A 189 16.26 -15.93 9.91
C MET A 189 15.29 -14.85 9.50
N LEU A 190 15.78 -13.88 8.77
CA LEU A 190 15.06 -12.69 8.31
C LEU A 190 15.28 -12.48 6.82
N TRP A 191 14.36 -11.74 6.19
CA TRP A 191 14.39 -11.44 4.78
C TRP A 191 14.15 -9.95 4.58
N ALA A 192 15.09 -9.27 3.94
CA ALA A 192 15.06 -7.82 3.78
C ALA A 192 14.69 -7.40 2.36
N ARG A 193 13.88 -6.36 2.25
CA ARG A 193 13.61 -5.61 1.03
C ARG A 193 14.20 -4.23 1.17
N ASP A 194 15.09 -3.83 0.27
CA ASP A 194 15.56 -2.45 0.16
C ASP A 194 14.46 -1.57 -0.44
N LEU A 195 13.83 -0.75 0.40
CA LEU A 195 12.73 0.11 0.01
C LEU A 195 13.20 1.37 -0.74
N ASP A 196 14.41 1.87 -0.45
CA ASP A 196 14.95 3.01 -1.18
C ASP A 196 15.33 2.62 -2.62
N ALA A 197 15.93 1.44 -2.81
CA ALA A 197 16.15 0.90 -4.14
C ALA A 197 14.82 0.66 -4.88
N ALA A 198 13.80 0.13 -4.20
CA ALA A 198 12.46 -0.05 -4.77
C ALA A 198 11.84 1.30 -5.18
N TRP A 199 11.97 2.33 -4.33
CA TRP A 199 11.51 3.68 -4.65
C TRP A 199 12.24 4.30 -5.85
N ARG A 200 13.57 4.18 -5.92
CA ARG A 200 14.35 4.68 -7.07
C ARG A 200 13.93 4.02 -8.38
N GLN A 201 13.68 2.72 -8.36
CA GLN A 201 13.14 2.00 -9.51
C GLN A 201 11.74 2.49 -9.88
N GLU A 202 10.87 2.67 -8.88
CA GLU A 202 9.51 3.18 -9.07
C GLU A 202 9.51 4.61 -9.66
N ASP A 203 10.36 5.49 -9.14
CA ASP A 203 10.43 6.90 -9.57
C ASP A 203 11.06 7.05 -10.97
N ALA A 204 12.06 6.22 -11.29
CA ALA A 204 12.73 6.22 -12.60
C ALA A 204 11.97 5.45 -13.69
N ARG A 205 10.99 4.64 -13.34
CA ARG A 205 10.30 3.75 -14.25
C ARG A 205 9.45 4.53 -15.24
N ILE A 206 9.59 4.21 -16.54
CA ILE A 206 8.69 4.69 -17.59
C ILE A 206 7.26 4.26 -17.24
N ARG A 207 6.35 5.24 -17.22
CA ARG A 207 4.93 4.98 -16.96
C ARG A 207 4.24 4.56 -18.24
N ASN A 208 3.54 3.43 -18.17
CA ASN A 208 2.66 2.97 -19.24
C ASN A 208 1.18 3.29 -18.90
N GLU A 209 0.95 4.39 -18.21
CA GLU A 209 -0.39 4.86 -17.87
C GLU A 209 -1.08 5.44 -19.10
N VAL A 210 -2.28 4.99 -19.38
CA VAL A 210 -3.18 5.66 -20.32
C VAL A 210 -3.76 6.87 -19.61
N THR A 211 -3.34 8.07 -20.00
CA THR A 211 -3.92 9.31 -19.46
C THR A 211 -5.34 9.55 -19.99
N ARG A 212 -6.11 10.45 -19.35
CA ARG A 212 -7.44 10.83 -19.90
C ARG A 212 -7.34 11.41 -21.32
N GLY A 213 -6.24 12.13 -21.63
CA GLY A 213 -5.99 12.70 -22.96
C GLY A 213 -5.67 11.65 -24.02
N ASP A 214 -5.07 10.52 -23.63
CA ASP A 214 -4.69 9.41 -24.51
C ASP A 214 -5.78 8.34 -24.62
N ALA A 215 -6.85 8.46 -23.85
CA ALA A 215 -7.94 7.52 -23.90
C ALA A 215 -8.88 7.77 -25.08
N CYS A 216 -9.43 6.69 -25.67
CA CYS A 216 -10.59 6.75 -26.57
C CYS A 216 -11.91 6.54 -25.81
N ALA A 217 -11.87 5.94 -24.62
CA ALA A 217 -13.02 5.79 -23.74
C ALA A 217 -12.55 5.83 -22.28
N THR A 218 -13.37 6.46 -21.41
CA THR A 218 -13.15 6.53 -19.96
C THR A 218 -14.45 6.20 -19.25
N PHE A 219 -14.40 5.31 -18.26
CA PHE A 219 -15.52 4.96 -17.39
C PHE A 219 -15.12 5.27 -15.96
N GLU A 220 -16.04 5.88 -15.19
CA GLU A 220 -15.79 6.32 -13.81
C GLU A 220 -16.80 5.68 -12.86
N PHE A 221 -16.30 5.18 -11.73
CA PHE A 221 -17.10 4.51 -10.72
C PHE A 221 -16.67 4.96 -9.33
N ASP A 222 -17.60 5.55 -8.58
CA ASP A 222 -17.37 5.87 -7.17
C ASP A 222 -17.70 4.63 -6.32
N ILE A 223 -16.75 4.22 -5.48
CA ILE A 223 -16.83 3.03 -4.63
C ILE A 223 -16.61 3.47 -3.19
N ALA A 224 -17.58 3.20 -2.30
CA ALA A 224 -17.50 3.58 -0.88
C ALA A 224 -16.57 2.63 -0.10
N ALA A 225 -15.33 2.52 -0.53
CA ALA A 225 -14.28 1.74 0.10
C ALA A 225 -12.91 2.40 -0.11
N PRO A 226 -11.93 2.17 0.78
CA PRO A 226 -10.56 2.65 0.61
C PRO A 226 -9.89 2.07 -0.64
N ARG A 227 -8.94 2.81 -1.23
CA ARG A 227 -8.20 2.37 -2.43
C ARG A 227 -7.54 1.01 -2.27
N GLN A 228 -7.00 0.69 -1.09
CA GLN A 228 -6.38 -0.60 -0.80
C GLN A 228 -7.39 -1.76 -0.94
N THR A 229 -8.63 -1.57 -0.45
CA THR A 229 -9.69 -2.58 -0.60
C THR A 229 -10.07 -2.77 -2.07
N VAL A 230 -10.23 -1.67 -2.82
CA VAL A 230 -10.53 -1.74 -4.26
C VAL A 230 -9.36 -2.37 -5.02
N TRP A 231 -8.12 -2.03 -4.67
CA TRP A 231 -6.90 -2.62 -5.23
C TRP A 231 -6.86 -4.14 -5.07
N GLU A 232 -7.17 -4.64 -3.88
CA GLU A 232 -7.25 -6.08 -3.60
C GLU A 232 -8.21 -6.78 -4.57
N HIS A 233 -9.43 -6.21 -4.72
CA HIS A 233 -10.45 -6.79 -5.57
C HIS A 233 -10.13 -6.71 -7.08
N LEU A 234 -9.26 -5.79 -7.49
CA LEU A 234 -8.80 -5.66 -8.87
C LEU A 234 -7.59 -6.54 -9.20
N THR A 235 -6.81 -6.94 -8.19
CA THR A 235 -5.48 -7.53 -8.41
C THR A 235 -5.33 -8.97 -7.92
N VAL A 236 -6.11 -9.37 -6.92
CA VAL A 236 -6.09 -10.76 -6.41
C VAL A 236 -7.09 -11.60 -7.19
N PRO A 237 -6.65 -12.62 -7.97
CA PRO A 237 -7.52 -13.39 -8.85
C PRO A 237 -8.77 -13.94 -8.17
N GLY A 238 -8.62 -14.52 -6.97
CA GLY A 238 -9.75 -15.06 -6.20
C GLY A 238 -10.73 -14.00 -5.68
N GLN A 239 -10.32 -12.73 -5.54
CA GLN A 239 -11.24 -11.63 -5.23
C GLN A 239 -11.86 -11.07 -6.51
N TRP A 240 -11.06 -10.91 -7.56
CA TRP A 240 -11.51 -10.41 -8.85
C TRP A 240 -12.60 -11.31 -9.46
N GLN A 241 -12.42 -12.63 -9.45
CA GLN A 241 -13.37 -13.61 -9.95
C GLN A 241 -14.76 -13.51 -9.27
N LYS A 242 -14.87 -13.00 -8.04
CA LYS A 242 -16.14 -12.93 -7.31
C LYS A 242 -17.13 -11.92 -7.87
N TRP A 243 -16.64 -10.89 -8.55
CA TRP A 243 -17.46 -9.80 -9.08
C TRP A 243 -17.31 -9.60 -10.58
N TRP A 244 -16.25 -10.14 -11.18
CA TRP A 244 -16.06 -10.08 -12.61
C TRP A 244 -16.76 -11.26 -13.28
N ASP A 245 -17.36 -11.02 -14.45
CA ASP A 245 -18.03 -12.02 -15.27
C ASP A 245 -17.01 -12.94 -15.98
N ALA A 246 -16.36 -13.80 -15.20
CA ALA A 246 -15.46 -14.83 -15.67
C ALA A 246 -15.70 -16.14 -14.89
N ASP A 247 -15.73 -17.26 -15.61
CA ASP A 247 -15.90 -18.59 -14.99
C ASP A 247 -14.71 -18.96 -14.10
N ASN A 248 -13.51 -18.55 -14.52
CA ASN A 248 -12.27 -18.73 -13.77
C ASN A 248 -11.22 -17.68 -14.16
N ILE A 249 -10.36 -17.31 -13.23
CA ILE A 249 -9.20 -16.44 -13.46
C ILE A 249 -7.95 -17.17 -12.94
N ILE A 250 -7.07 -17.56 -13.87
CA ILE A 250 -5.82 -18.24 -13.55
C ILE A 250 -4.66 -17.25 -13.76
N GLU A 251 -3.90 -17.02 -12.70
CA GLU A 251 -2.70 -16.19 -12.74
C GLU A 251 -1.47 -17.00 -13.14
N ASP A 252 -0.68 -16.45 -14.06
CA ASP A 252 0.66 -16.90 -14.39
C ASP A 252 1.67 -15.79 -14.05
N SER A 253 2.12 -15.81 -12.81
CA SER A 253 3.20 -14.97 -12.29
C SER A 253 4.47 -15.78 -12.00
N GLY A 254 4.41 -17.07 -12.20
CA GLY A 254 5.45 -18.01 -11.78
C GLY A 254 5.60 -18.02 -10.25
N LYS A 255 6.85 -18.00 -9.77
CA LYS A 255 7.17 -17.83 -8.34
C LYS A 255 7.45 -16.38 -7.93
N ALA A 256 7.40 -15.46 -8.91
CA ALA A 256 7.66 -14.05 -8.66
C ALA A 256 6.46 -13.37 -7.99
N ARG A 257 6.71 -12.22 -7.37
CA ARG A 257 5.67 -11.33 -6.89
C ARG A 257 4.82 -10.83 -8.08
N ARG A 258 3.51 -10.76 -7.89
CA ARG A 258 2.58 -10.16 -8.85
C ARG A 258 3.01 -8.74 -9.21
N GLY A 259 2.98 -8.41 -10.50
CA GLY A 259 3.43 -7.11 -11.00
C GLY A 259 3.52 -7.08 -12.52
N VAL A 260 4.42 -6.26 -13.06
CA VAL A 260 4.65 -6.18 -14.51
C VAL A 260 5.08 -7.53 -15.06
N GLY A 261 4.46 -7.93 -16.18
CA GLY A 261 4.65 -9.24 -16.82
C GLY A 261 3.73 -10.34 -16.30
N THR A 262 3.03 -10.13 -15.17
CA THR A 262 1.99 -11.08 -14.70
C THR A 262 0.91 -11.21 -15.77
N ARG A 263 0.51 -12.44 -16.05
CA ARG A 263 -0.57 -12.76 -16.99
C ARG A 263 -1.73 -13.40 -16.25
N ASN A 264 -2.94 -12.93 -16.56
CA ASN A 264 -4.18 -13.51 -16.07
C ASN A 264 -4.95 -14.10 -17.25
N HIS A 265 -5.31 -15.35 -17.14
CA HIS A 265 -6.15 -16.06 -18.09
C HIS A 265 -7.60 -16.01 -17.58
N CYS A 266 -8.41 -15.12 -18.15
CA CYS A 266 -9.81 -14.93 -17.79
C CYS A 266 -10.66 -15.83 -18.71
N MET A 267 -11.24 -16.87 -18.15
CA MET A 267 -12.04 -17.86 -18.89
C MET A 267 -13.51 -17.42 -18.95
N HIS A 268 -14.11 -17.51 -20.14
CA HIS A 268 -15.51 -17.19 -20.41
C HIS A 268 -16.10 -18.28 -21.33
N GLY A 269 -16.66 -19.33 -20.74
CA GLY A 269 -17.07 -20.52 -21.49
C GLY A 269 -15.91 -21.18 -22.21
N LYS A 270 -15.97 -21.21 -23.54
CA LYS A 270 -14.88 -21.75 -24.40
C LYS A 270 -13.83 -20.71 -24.79
N ALA A 271 -14.02 -19.47 -24.43
CA ALA A 271 -13.13 -18.36 -24.77
C ALA A 271 -12.22 -17.99 -23.59
N THR A 272 -10.99 -17.58 -23.87
CA THR A 272 -10.05 -17.11 -22.85
C THR A 272 -9.46 -15.79 -23.29
N ASN A 273 -9.66 -14.75 -22.47
CA ASN A 273 -8.95 -13.49 -22.60
C ASN A 273 -7.64 -13.59 -21.84
N ILE A 274 -6.56 -13.05 -22.39
CA ILE A 274 -5.27 -12.97 -21.70
C ILE A 274 -5.00 -11.50 -21.38
N GLU A 275 -4.92 -11.17 -20.10
CA GLU A 275 -4.49 -9.87 -19.61
C GLU A 275 -3.03 -9.94 -19.18
N GLU A 276 -2.15 -9.13 -19.76
CA GLU A 276 -0.75 -8.98 -19.39
C GLU A 276 -0.52 -7.63 -18.74
N THR A 277 0.03 -7.61 -17.55
CA THR A 277 0.32 -6.38 -16.83
C THR A 277 1.50 -5.64 -17.46
N LEU A 278 1.28 -4.43 -17.94
CA LEU A 278 2.29 -3.54 -18.54
C LEU A 278 2.88 -2.54 -17.54
N ASP A 279 2.08 -2.11 -16.57
CA ASP A 279 2.50 -1.23 -15.48
C ASP A 279 1.76 -1.60 -14.19
N TRP A 280 2.48 -1.50 -13.07
CA TRP A 280 1.98 -1.89 -11.77
C TRP A 280 2.42 -0.87 -10.73
N ARG A 281 1.51 -0.03 -10.29
CA ARG A 281 1.74 1.02 -9.30
C ARG A 281 0.82 0.76 -8.11
N PRO A 282 1.31 0.04 -7.10
CA PRO A 282 0.48 -0.40 -5.98
C PRO A 282 -0.40 0.72 -5.43
N VAL A 283 -1.70 0.44 -5.40
CA VAL A 283 -2.77 1.29 -4.87
C VAL A 283 -3.03 2.58 -5.69
N ASP A 284 -2.24 2.88 -6.72
CA ASP A 284 -2.48 4.04 -7.60
C ASP A 284 -3.14 3.62 -8.93
N TYR A 285 -2.50 2.71 -9.67
CA TYR A 285 -3.08 2.17 -10.89
C TYR A 285 -2.37 0.89 -11.36
N LEU A 286 -3.04 0.16 -12.23
CA LEU A 286 -2.42 -0.86 -13.06
C LEU A 286 -2.83 -0.65 -14.51
N THR A 287 -1.89 -0.93 -15.44
CA THR A 287 -2.16 -0.94 -16.87
C THR A 287 -1.99 -2.35 -17.42
N VAL A 288 -2.98 -2.84 -18.12
CA VAL A 288 -2.98 -4.17 -18.70
C VAL A 288 -3.16 -4.11 -20.21
N SER A 289 -2.60 -5.10 -20.90
CA SER A 289 -2.80 -5.35 -22.32
C SER A 289 -3.66 -6.60 -22.48
N ILE A 290 -4.86 -6.46 -23.02
CA ILE A 290 -5.86 -7.52 -23.15
C ILE A 290 -5.80 -8.09 -24.56
N ALA A 291 -5.54 -9.39 -24.68
CA ALA A 291 -5.70 -10.15 -25.92
C ALA A 291 -7.06 -10.87 -25.89
N LEU A 292 -7.92 -10.54 -26.83
CA LEU A 292 -9.19 -11.22 -27.01
C LEU A 292 -9.01 -12.49 -27.86
N PRO A 293 -9.85 -13.53 -27.69
CA PRO A 293 -9.76 -14.80 -28.41
C PRO A 293 -10.33 -14.68 -29.85
N VAL A 294 -9.94 -13.62 -30.54
CA VAL A 294 -10.34 -13.34 -31.92
C VAL A 294 -9.08 -13.29 -32.79
N PRO A 295 -8.92 -14.19 -33.80
CA PRO A 295 -7.74 -14.18 -34.63
C PRO A 295 -7.50 -12.83 -35.30
N GLY A 296 -6.26 -12.33 -35.18
CA GLY A 296 -5.87 -11.03 -35.75
C GLY A 296 -6.42 -9.78 -35.06
N ALA A 297 -7.16 -9.93 -33.97
CA ALA A 297 -7.65 -8.79 -33.19
C ALA A 297 -6.48 -8.00 -32.57
N PRO A 298 -6.55 -6.65 -32.54
CA PRO A 298 -5.56 -5.84 -31.82
C PRO A 298 -5.67 -6.07 -30.32
N ARG A 299 -4.55 -5.92 -29.61
CA ARG A 299 -4.55 -5.88 -28.15
C ARG A 299 -5.18 -4.56 -27.67
N ILE A 300 -5.96 -4.64 -26.60
CA ILE A 300 -6.61 -3.48 -25.99
C ILE A 300 -5.81 -3.13 -24.72
N VAL A 301 -5.33 -1.90 -24.62
CA VAL A 301 -4.62 -1.43 -23.44
C VAL A 301 -5.57 -0.65 -22.56
N VAL A 302 -5.64 -1.03 -21.27
CA VAL A 302 -6.54 -0.44 -20.27
C VAL A 302 -5.75 -0.06 -19.03
N THR A 303 -5.86 1.18 -18.59
CA THR A 303 -5.44 1.60 -17.25
C THR A 303 -6.63 1.57 -16.31
N ARG A 304 -6.46 0.92 -15.16
CA ARG A 304 -7.39 0.92 -14.02
C ARG A 304 -6.76 1.81 -12.94
N ALA A 305 -7.20 3.07 -12.88
CA ALA A 305 -6.65 4.05 -11.93
C ALA A 305 -7.58 4.22 -10.72
N LEU A 306 -6.97 4.29 -9.53
CA LEU A 306 -7.67 4.50 -8.28
C LEU A 306 -7.33 5.89 -7.74
N LEU A 307 -8.32 6.76 -7.69
CA LEU A 307 -8.19 8.13 -7.20
C LEU A 307 -8.87 8.24 -5.84
N ASP A 308 -8.37 9.15 -5.00
CA ASP A 308 -9.01 9.45 -3.72
C ASP A 308 -10.35 10.15 -3.97
N GLY A 309 -11.42 9.57 -3.46
CA GLY A 309 -12.74 10.18 -3.37
C GLY A 309 -12.95 10.88 -2.01
N PRO A 310 -14.07 11.57 -1.83
CA PRO A 310 -14.40 12.19 -0.56
C PRO A 310 -14.58 11.13 0.54
N ASN A 311 -14.28 11.49 1.80
CA ASN A 311 -14.51 10.65 2.98
C ASN A 311 -13.82 9.25 2.92
N GLY A 312 -12.66 9.14 2.26
CA GLY A 312 -11.92 7.89 2.17
C GLY A 312 -12.51 6.87 1.18
N THR A 313 -13.39 7.31 0.29
CA THR A 313 -13.90 6.52 -0.83
C THR A 313 -12.90 6.47 -1.98
N THR A 314 -13.16 5.64 -2.98
CA THR A 314 -12.31 5.48 -4.17
C THR A 314 -13.10 5.81 -5.41
N ARG A 315 -12.53 6.62 -6.29
CA ARG A 315 -12.97 6.72 -7.68
C ARG A 315 -12.10 5.81 -8.53
N LEU A 316 -12.70 4.77 -9.08
CA LEU A 316 -12.09 3.88 -10.07
C LEU A 316 -12.32 4.45 -11.46
N GLU A 317 -11.24 4.73 -12.18
CA GLU A 317 -11.27 5.12 -13.59
C GLU A 317 -10.69 4.02 -14.47
N LEU A 318 -11.46 3.63 -15.48
CA LEU A 318 -11.02 2.71 -16.53
C LEU A 318 -10.79 3.51 -17.79
N ARG A 319 -9.54 3.59 -18.24
CA ARG A 319 -9.12 4.38 -19.41
C ARG A 319 -8.61 3.45 -20.49
N ILE A 320 -9.29 3.41 -21.63
CA ILE A 320 -8.93 2.56 -22.76
C ILE A 320 -8.10 3.36 -23.74
N ALA A 321 -6.91 2.88 -24.06
CA ALA A 321 -5.97 3.57 -24.95
C ALA A 321 -6.55 3.79 -26.34
N ARG A 322 -6.22 4.95 -26.93
CA ARG A 322 -6.57 5.27 -28.32
C ARG A 322 -5.89 4.29 -29.27
N PRO A 323 -6.65 3.59 -30.12
CA PRO A 323 -6.10 2.63 -31.07
C PRO A 323 -5.43 3.31 -32.27
N LYS A 324 -4.64 2.52 -33.00
CA LYS A 324 -4.19 2.92 -34.34
C LYS A 324 -5.40 3.09 -35.26
N PRO A 325 -5.34 3.95 -36.30
CA PRO A 325 -6.49 4.21 -37.20
C PRO A 325 -7.14 2.94 -37.79
N LYS A 326 -6.35 1.97 -38.18
CA LYS A 326 -6.84 0.69 -38.75
C LYS A 326 -7.63 -0.17 -37.76
N ASP A 327 -7.39 -0.01 -36.47
CA ASP A 327 -7.98 -0.82 -35.40
C ASP A 327 -9.15 -0.10 -34.70
N LYS A 328 -9.47 1.15 -35.13
CA LYS A 328 -10.38 2.06 -34.44
C LYS A 328 -11.76 1.45 -34.22
N ALA A 329 -12.42 0.97 -35.27
CA ALA A 329 -13.78 0.43 -35.18
C ALA A 329 -13.85 -0.78 -34.26
N PHE A 330 -12.84 -1.65 -34.30
CA PHE A 330 -12.79 -2.83 -33.42
C PHE A 330 -12.63 -2.42 -31.96
N VAL A 331 -11.67 -1.54 -31.65
CA VAL A 331 -11.39 -1.15 -30.27
C VAL A 331 -12.52 -0.33 -29.66
N GLU A 332 -13.14 0.58 -30.43
CA GLU A 332 -14.31 1.35 -29.96
C GLU A 332 -15.52 0.43 -29.69
N GLY A 333 -15.77 -0.56 -30.56
CA GLY A 333 -16.82 -1.56 -30.32
C GLY A 333 -16.54 -2.46 -29.11
N ALA A 334 -15.28 -2.85 -28.91
CA ALA A 334 -14.87 -3.61 -27.72
C ALA A 334 -14.94 -2.78 -26.45
N ALA A 335 -14.59 -1.48 -26.51
CA ALA A 335 -14.67 -0.55 -25.40
C ALA A 335 -16.12 -0.35 -24.92
N ALA A 336 -17.07 -0.21 -25.84
CA ALA A 336 -18.49 -0.09 -25.49
C ALA A 336 -18.98 -1.33 -24.72
N LYS A 337 -18.69 -2.54 -25.23
CA LYS A 337 -19.05 -3.80 -24.56
C LYS A 337 -18.36 -3.96 -23.21
N TYR A 338 -17.10 -3.55 -23.10
CA TYR A 338 -16.36 -3.58 -21.84
C TYR A 338 -17.02 -2.65 -20.81
N GLY A 339 -17.42 -1.43 -21.21
CA GLY A 339 -18.12 -0.50 -20.35
C GLY A 339 -19.48 -1.02 -19.86
N GLU A 340 -20.27 -1.64 -20.73
CA GLU A 340 -21.55 -2.27 -20.36
C GLU A 340 -21.35 -3.37 -19.31
N ARG A 341 -20.37 -4.26 -19.53
CA ARG A 341 -20.06 -5.34 -18.57
C ARG A 341 -19.53 -4.80 -17.25
N MET A 342 -18.68 -3.77 -17.28
CA MET A 342 -18.20 -3.12 -16.07
C MET A 342 -19.31 -2.45 -15.26
N ASN A 343 -20.28 -1.81 -15.90
CA ASN A 343 -21.44 -1.23 -15.21
C ASN A 343 -22.21 -2.28 -14.40
N GLN A 344 -22.36 -3.50 -14.93
CA GLN A 344 -22.98 -4.61 -14.22
C GLN A 344 -22.09 -5.14 -13.09
N ALA A 345 -20.84 -5.43 -13.39
CA ALA A 345 -19.88 -6.01 -12.44
C ALA A 345 -19.56 -5.08 -11.25
N ILE A 346 -19.55 -3.77 -11.45
CA ILE A 346 -19.30 -2.80 -10.37
C ILE A 346 -20.40 -2.83 -9.29
N ALA A 347 -21.62 -3.18 -9.62
CA ALA A 347 -22.68 -3.34 -8.61
C ALA A 347 -22.32 -4.48 -7.64
N ASP A 348 -21.79 -5.59 -8.15
CA ASP A 348 -21.36 -6.73 -7.35
C ASP A 348 -20.12 -6.36 -6.52
N LEU A 349 -19.15 -5.68 -7.11
CA LEU A 349 -17.97 -5.17 -6.37
C LEU A 349 -18.42 -4.27 -5.21
N ARG A 350 -19.30 -3.29 -5.44
CA ARG A 350 -19.82 -2.42 -4.39
C ARG A 350 -20.47 -3.22 -3.26
N SER A 351 -21.32 -4.19 -3.58
CA SER A 351 -21.98 -5.01 -2.57
C SER A 351 -20.99 -5.76 -1.66
N MET A 352 -19.83 -6.16 -2.20
CA MET A 352 -18.81 -6.89 -1.46
C MET A 352 -17.94 -6.00 -0.57
N VAL A 353 -17.68 -4.76 -0.99
CA VAL A 353 -16.73 -3.89 -0.30
C VAL A 353 -17.40 -2.86 0.60
N GLU A 354 -18.58 -2.38 0.23
CA GLU A 354 -19.32 -1.36 0.99
C GLU A 354 -19.99 -1.95 2.24
N GLY A 355 -20.45 -3.21 2.19
CA GLY A 355 -21.01 -3.92 3.34
C GLY A 355 -20.00 -4.26 4.44
N LYS A 356 -18.72 -4.37 4.11
CA LYS A 356 -17.66 -4.62 5.10
C LYS A 356 -17.31 -3.39 5.95
N GLN A 357 -17.56 -2.18 5.46
CA GLN A 357 -17.34 -0.94 6.23
C GLN A 357 -18.35 -0.77 7.37
N ALA A 358 -19.59 -1.15 7.19
CA ALA A 358 -20.61 -1.10 8.24
C ALA A 358 -20.26 -1.98 9.46
N ALA A 359 -19.54 -3.10 9.23
CA ALA A 359 -19.07 -3.98 10.32
C ALA A 359 -17.77 -3.47 10.97
N SER A 360 -16.94 -2.67 10.25
CA SER A 360 -15.68 -2.12 10.78
C SER A 360 -15.86 -0.77 11.48
N SER A 361 -16.89 0.00 11.12
CA SER A 361 -17.20 1.30 11.74
C SER A 361 -17.96 1.17 13.07
N ALA A 362 -18.42 -0.03 13.44
CA ALA A 362 -19.04 -0.31 14.73
C ALA A 362 -18.03 -0.44 15.90
N VAL A 363 -16.71 -0.37 15.63
CA VAL A 363 -15.69 -0.18 16.66
C VAL A 363 -15.38 1.32 16.71
N GLU A 364 -15.97 2.03 17.69
CA GLU A 364 -15.69 3.43 17.97
C GLU A 364 -14.18 3.67 18.06
N GLU A 365 -13.64 4.38 17.08
CA GLU A 365 -12.27 4.91 17.16
C GLU A 365 -12.21 5.96 18.28
N PRO A 366 -11.21 5.92 19.16
CA PRO A 366 -10.95 7.05 20.03
C PRO A 366 -10.61 8.26 19.14
N ALA A 367 -11.48 9.25 19.11
CA ALA A 367 -11.31 10.47 18.36
C ALA A 367 -9.98 11.14 18.73
N LEU A 368 -8.99 11.04 17.85
CA LEU A 368 -7.75 11.79 17.94
C LEU A 368 -8.12 13.25 17.62
N LYS A 369 -8.32 14.08 18.66
CA LYS A 369 -8.42 15.53 18.50
C LYS A 369 -7.03 16.08 18.18
N LEU A 370 -6.62 16.00 16.92
CA LEU A 370 -5.53 16.80 16.41
C LEU A 370 -6.05 18.23 16.26
N SER A 371 -5.47 19.18 16.98
CA SER A 371 -5.74 20.59 16.79
C SER A 371 -5.33 20.97 15.37
N THR A 372 -6.30 21.31 14.53
CA THR A 372 -6.03 21.87 13.21
C THR A 372 -5.48 23.28 13.39
N GLY A 373 -4.15 23.41 13.51
CA GLY A 373 -3.44 24.67 13.41
C GLY A 373 -3.65 25.22 12.01
N ARG A 374 -4.47 26.26 11.90
CA ARG A 374 -4.57 27.08 10.68
C ARG A 374 -3.25 27.81 10.50
N PHE A 375 -2.61 27.62 9.35
CA PHE A 375 -1.58 28.54 8.87
C PHE A 375 -2.22 29.92 8.66
N LEU A 376 -2.11 30.80 9.65
CA LEU A 376 -2.44 32.21 9.51
C LEU A 376 -1.16 32.96 9.15
N THR A 377 -1.07 33.41 7.91
CA THR A 377 -0.13 34.44 7.49
C THR A 377 -0.64 35.78 8.03
N GLU A 378 -0.11 36.27 9.15
CA GLU A 378 -0.21 37.68 9.50
C GLU A 378 1.10 38.39 9.22
N PRO A 379 1.07 39.61 8.63
CA PRO A 379 2.28 40.37 8.31
C PRO A 379 2.85 41.01 9.60
N VAL A 380 4.14 40.82 9.81
CA VAL A 380 4.91 41.47 10.87
C VAL A 380 4.89 42.99 10.67
N LYS A 381 4.29 43.72 11.60
CA LYS A 381 4.39 45.17 11.70
C LYS A 381 5.79 45.55 12.22
N SER A 382 6.54 46.26 11.40
CA SER A 382 7.80 46.93 11.76
C SER A 382 7.54 48.00 12.82
N GLY A 383 8.02 47.81 14.03
CA GLY A 383 8.15 48.85 15.03
C GLY A 383 9.58 49.36 15.08
N ALA A 384 9.78 50.64 14.76
CA ALA A 384 11.04 51.34 14.88
C ALA A 384 11.42 51.65 16.35
N PRO A 385 12.70 51.76 16.68
CA PRO A 385 13.17 51.94 18.03
C PRO A 385 13.12 53.42 18.47
N ARG A 386 12.87 53.61 19.73
CA ARG A 386 13.37 54.76 20.49
C ARG A 386 14.25 54.27 21.63
#